data_a4c4c9d28cf055d60eed2b51bdfe3d48
#
_entry.id   a4c4c9d28cf055d60eed2b51bdfe3d48
#
_cell.length_a   1.000
_cell.length_b   1.000
_cell.length_c   1.000
_cell.angle_alpha   90.00
_cell.angle_beta   90.00
_cell.angle_gamma   90.00
#
_symmetry.space_group_name_H-M   'P 1'
#
loop_
_entity.id
_entity.type
_entity.pdbx_description
1 polymer ?
#
loop_
_entity_poly.entity_id
_entity_poly.type
_entity_poly.pdbx_seq_one_letter_code
_entity_poly.pdbx_strand_id
1 'polypeptide(L)'
;MLYDGRHNDVRRDTLTITADDGRALPATWYEPTGVAPVGVVVVAPAMATPASYYAAFATWLATQGYRTLAFDVRGMDSVAAMKAEDADLLRWFGDMASALDVTLGSAGDLPVTYVGHSLGGQAIPFVDHSRVDRIITVASGTGYYRHNLPAFRWGVPLAKYVIAPVASRAAGYFPGRRLHILGDVPSGVMRQWGRWCMHPDAMGADVPNVAERFASVTSPITSITFTDDQLLSQANFADLHDRFVNADQVRQRYSPAQLEVERMGHHGFFRARHQDLWDELVLPYLG
;
A
#
# COMPACT_ATOMS: atom_id res chain seq x y z
N MET A 1 -4.52 -34.44 5.71
CA MET A 1 -4.90 -34.51 4.29
C MET A 1 -3.66 -34.12 3.51
N LEU A 2 -3.07 -35.05 2.75
CA LEU A 2 -1.77 -34.87 2.09
C LEU A 2 -1.93 -33.83 0.98
N TYR A 3 -1.14 -32.75 1.04
CA TYR A 3 -1.04 -31.71 0.03
C TYR A 3 -0.47 -32.34 -1.24
N ASP A 4 -1.34 -32.55 -2.23
CA ASP A 4 -0.94 -33.04 -3.57
C ASP A 4 -0.30 -31.87 -4.29
N GLY A 5 1.02 -31.93 -4.49
CA GLY A 5 1.86 -30.88 -5.08
C GLY A 5 1.56 -30.58 -6.55
N ARG A 6 0.34 -30.12 -6.84
CA ARG A 6 0.03 -29.49 -8.10
C ARG A 6 0.57 -28.06 -8.03
N HIS A 7 1.66 -27.77 -8.71
CA HIS A 7 2.03 -26.43 -9.14
C HIS A 7 0.84 -25.89 -9.97
N ASN A 8 -0.06 -25.17 -9.34
CA ASN A 8 -1.02 -24.38 -10.08
C ASN A 8 -0.24 -23.32 -10.84
N ASP A 9 -0.06 -23.52 -12.15
CA ASP A 9 0.51 -22.50 -13.01
C ASP A 9 -0.33 -21.21 -12.84
N VAL A 10 0.33 -20.09 -12.61
CA VAL A 10 -0.32 -18.78 -12.45
C VAL A 10 -0.23 -18.05 -13.79
N ARG A 11 -1.39 -17.74 -14.38
CA ARG A 11 -1.45 -16.91 -15.57
C ARG A 11 -1.27 -15.44 -15.18
N ARG A 12 -0.51 -14.70 -15.98
CA ARG A 12 -0.30 -13.26 -15.80
C ARG A 12 -0.82 -12.52 -17.03
N ASP A 13 -1.85 -11.72 -16.83
CA ASP A 13 -2.46 -10.93 -17.88
C ASP A 13 -2.19 -9.46 -17.63
N THR A 14 -1.41 -8.81 -18.49
CA THR A 14 -1.14 -7.37 -18.41
C THR A 14 -2.32 -6.59 -18.97
N LEU A 15 -2.66 -5.48 -18.31
CA LEU A 15 -3.72 -4.57 -18.75
C LEU A 15 -3.31 -3.12 -18.46
N THR A 16 -4.10 -2.21 -19.02
CA THR A 16 -4.03 -0.78 -18.70
C THR A 16 -5.33 -0.39 -18.00
N ILE A 17 -5.21 0.15 -16.78
CA ILE A 17 -6.32 0.79 -16.07
C ILE A 17 -6.40 2.23 -16.57
N THR A 18 -7.59 2.71 -16.85
CA THR A 18 -7.84 4.13 -17.13
C THR A 18 -8.30 4.81 -15.86
N ALA A 19 -7.50 5.73 -15.33
CA ALA A 19 -7.88 6.54 -14.18
C ALA A 19 -9.02 7.51 -14.51
N ASP A 20 -9.64 8.12 -13.50
CA ASP A 20 -10.78 9.05 -13.62
C ASP A 20 -10.52 10.24 -14.55
N ASP A 21 -9.26 10.65 -14.68
CA ASP A 21 -8.79 11.74 -15.54
C ASP A 21 -8.25 11.27 -16.90
N GLY A 22 -8.43 9.99 -17.25
CA GLY A 22 -7.97 9.39 -18.49
C GLY A 22 -6.51 8.92 -18.49
N ARG A 23 -5.78 9.03 -17.36
CA ARG A 23 -4.40 8.55 -17.24
C ARG A 23 -4.35 7.03 -17.34
N ALA A 24 -3.43 6.52 -18.16
CA ALA A 24 -3.15 5.10 -18.29
C ALA A 24 -2.23 4.62 -17.15
N LEU A 25 -2.62 3.58 -16.44
CA LEU A 25 -1.88 2.96 -15.35
C LEU A 25 -1.56 1.51 -15.70
N PRO A 26 -0.30 1.10 -15.74
CA PRO A 26 0.08 -0.29 -15.97
C PRO A 26 -0.39 -1.19 -14.82
N ALA A 27 -0.95 -2.33 -15.16
CA ALA A 27 -1.42 -3.31 -14.18
C ALA A 27 -1.23 -4.74 -14.69
N THR A 28 -1.27 -5.69 -13.75
CA THR A 28 -1.18 -7.12 -14.04
C THR A 28 -2.16 -7.88 -13.18
N TRP A 29 -3.02 -8.68 -13.83
CA TRP A 29 -3.76 -9.74 -13.17
C TRP A 29 -2.88 -10.97 -12.96
N TYR A 30 -2.95 -11.54 -11.80
CA TYR A 30 -2.42 -12.86 -11.45
C TYR A 30 -3.62 -13.78 -11.24
N GLU A 31 -3.79 -14.74 -12.15
CA GLU A 31 -4.98 -15.59 -12.23
C GLU A 31 -4.67 -17.01 -11.79
N PRO A 32 -5.48 -17.63 -10.94
CA PRO A 32 -5.40 -19.06 -10.73
C PRO A 32 -5.68 -19.81 -12.05
N THR A 33 -4.99 -20.92 -12.29
CA THR A 33 -5.23 -21.74 -13.48
C THR A 33 -5.85 -23.08 -13.11
N GLY A 34 -6.77 -23.57 -13.95
CA GLY A 34 -7.42 -24.86 -13.74
C GLY A 34 -8.51 -24.91 -12.67
N VAL A 35 -8.74 -23.79 -11.94
CA VAL A 35 -9.79 -23.65 -10.94
C VAL A 35 -10.46 -22.28 -11.07
N ALA A 36 -11.75 -22.21 -10.71
CA ALA A 36 -12.43 -20.92 -10.60
C ALA A 36 -11.88 -20.14 -9.41
N PRO A 37 -11.73 -18.81 -9.52
CA PRO A 37 -11.34 -17.98 -8.37
C PRO A 37 -12.32 -18.11 -7.21
N VAL A 38 -11.81 -18.09 -5.98
CA VAL A 38 -12.62 -18.08 -4.75
C VAL A 38 -12.81 -16.68 -4.19
N GLY A 39 -12.04 -15.70 -4.65
CA GLY A 39 -12.13 -14.29 -4.28
C GLY A 39 -11.22 -13.44 -5.15
N VAL A 40 -11.34 -12.13 -5.03
CA VAL A 40 -10.54 -11.16 -5.79
C VAL A 40 -9.79 -10.25 -4.83
N VAL A 41 -8.51 -10.01 -5.12
CA VAL A 41 -7.64 -9.18 -4.29
C VAL A 41 -7.07 -8.03 -5.11
N VAL A 42 -7.09 -6.81 -4.56
CA VAL A 42 -6.28 -5.69 -5.08
C VAL A 42 -5.15 -5.37 -4.11
N VAL A 43 -3.94 -5.17 -4.65
CA VAL A 43 -2.78 -4.77 -3.84
C VAL A 43 -2.45 -3.31 -4.10
N ALA A 44 -2.80 -2.44 -3.16
CA ALA A 44 -2.51 -1.01 -3.20
C ALA A 44 -1.08 -0.74 -2.69
N PRO A 45 -0.21 -0.13 -3.53
CA PRO A 45 1.22 -0.08 -3.27
C PRO A 45 1.61 0.92 -2.17
N ALA A 46 2.77 0.68 -1.57
CA ALA A 46 3.47 1.67 -0.77
C ALA A 46 4.05 2.78 -1.65
N MET A 47 4.36 3.92 -1.04
CA MET A 47 5.04 5.02 -1.74
C MET A 47 6.35 4.54 -2.38
N ALA A 48 6.58 4.96 -3.62
CA ALA A 48 7.78 4.63 -4.39
C ALA A 48 8.04 3.13 -4.62
N THR A 49 7.00 2.29 -4.54
CA THR A 49 7.09 0.84 -4.67
C THR A 49 6.36 0.38 -5.92
N PRO A 50 7.05 -0.16 -6.94
CA PRO A 50 6.41 -0.59 -8.18
C PRO A 50 5.60 -1.87 -8.00
N ALA A 51 4.62 -2.09 -8.88
CA ALA A 51 3.76 -3.29 -8.90
C ALA A 51 4.57 -4.59 -8.92
N SER A 52 5.70 -4.60 -9.62
CA SER A 52 6.60 -5.77 -9.72
C SER A 52 7.14 -6.23 -8.36
N TYR A 53 7.19 -5.35 -7.38
CA TYR A 53 7.60 -5.70 -6.02
C TYR A 53 6.63 -6.68 -5.35
N TYR A 54 5.36 -6.62 -5.69
CA TYR A 54 4.29 -7.48 -5.15
C TYR A 54 4.08 -8.76 -5.96
N ALA A 55 4.86 -8.98 -7.03
CA ALA A 55 4.67 -10.10 -7.94
C ALA A 55 4.72 -11.48 -7.26
N ALA A 56 5.62 -11.68 -6.29
CA ALA A 56 5.70 -12.94 -5.53
C ALA A 56 4.45 -13.15 -4.67
N PHE A 57 3.98 -12.12 -3.98
CA PHE A 57 2.79 -12.16 -3.15
C PHE A 57 1.52 -12.39 -3.98
N ALA A 58 1.38 -11.66 -5.10
CA ALA A 58 0.25 -11.85 -6.01
C ALA A 58 0.25 -13.23 -6.67
N THR A 59 1.44 -13.76 -7.00
CA THR A 59 1.57 -15.14 -7.49
C THR A 59 1.14 -16.14 -6.43
N TRP A 60 1.58 -15.98 -5.17
CA TRP A 60 1.17 -16.84 -4.07
C TRP A 60 -0.36 -16.78 -3.87
N LEU A 61 -0.97 -15.60 -3.83
CA LEU A 61 -2.43 -15.46 -3.74
C LEU A 61 -3.15 -16.21 -4.85
N ALA A 62 -2.64 -16.15 -6.08
CA ALA A 62 -3.23 -16.90 -7.19
C ALA A 62 -3.08 -18.42 -7.02
N THR A 63 -1.99 -18.91 -6.40
CA THR A 63 -1.88 -20.34 -6.03
C THR A 63 -2.87 -20.76 -4.94
N GLN A 64 -3.31 -19.80 -4.11
CA GLN A 64 -4.36 -20.01 -3.11
C GLN A 64 -5.79 -19.87 -3.67
N GLY A 65 -5.92 -19.61 -4.99
CA GLY A 65 -7.21 -19.49 -5.66
C GLY A 65 -7.76 -18.07 -5.75
N TYR A 66 -6.99 -17.04 -5.37
CA TYR A 66 -7.42 -15.64 -5.44
C TYR A 66 -6.93 -14.97 -6.72
N ARG A 67 -7.85 -14.41 -7.48
CA ARG A 67 -7.52 -13.52 -8.60
C ARG A 67 -6.98 -12.21 -8.05
N THR A 68 -5.74 -11.81 -8.40
CA THR A 68 -5.05 -10.69 -7.75
C THR A 68 -4.63 -9.62 -8.75
N LEU A 69 -4.98 -8.36 -8.48
CA LEU A 69 -4.54 -7.18 -9.24
C LEU A 69 -3.38 -6.48 -8.54
N ALA A 70 -2.27 -6.31 -9.25
CA ALA A 70 -1.18 -5.41 -8.88
C ALA A 70 -1.00 -4.35 -9.97
N PHE A 71 -0.76 -3.10 -9.59
CA PHE A 71 -0.71 -1.96 -10.51
C PHE A 71 0.31 -0.92 -10.07
N ASP A 72 0.76 -0.10 -11.01
CA ASP A 72 1.58 1.07 -10.74
C ASP A 72 0.71 2.34 -10.69
N VAL A 73 0.95 3.20 -9.69
CA VAL A 73 0.41 4.55 -9.69
C VAL A 73 1.17 5.40 -10.71
N ARG A 74 0.56 6.49 -11.18
CA ARG A 74 1.15 7.37 -12.20
C ARG A 74 2.56 7.86 -11.86
N GLY A 75 3.39 7.98 -12.88
CA GLY A 75 4.76 8.46 -12.75
C GLY A 75 5.77 7.43 -12.27
N MET A 76 5.35 6.17 -11.99
CA MET A 76 6.25 5.13 -11.49
C MET A 76 6.93 4.31 -12.59
N ASP A 77 6.49 4.45 -13.83
CA ASP A 77 6.94 3.67 -14.98
C ASP A 77 8.36 4.07 -15.47
N SER A 78 8.73 5.35 -15.34
CA SER A 78 10.07 5.82 -15.71
C SER A 78 10.44 7.15 -15.05
N VAL A 79 11.74 7.48 -15.04
CA VAL A 79 12.22 8.80 -14.58
C VAL A 79 11.67 9.94 -15.47
N ALA A 80 11.47 9.69 -16.76
CA ALA A 80 10.88 10.68 -17.66
C ALA A 80 9.41 10.94 -17.31
N ALA A 81 8.63 9.89 -17.10
CA ALA A 81 7.26 10.00 -16.65
C ALA A 81 7.16 10.68 -15.27
N MET A 82 8.02 10.32 -14.33
CA MET A 82 8.09 10.94 -13.01
C MET A 82 8.36 12.44 -13.04
N LYS A 83 9.24 12.90 -13.95
CA LYS A 83 9.53 14.34 -14.17
C LYS A 83 8.37 15.10 -14.81
N ALA A 84 7.63 14.44 -15.69
CA ALA A 84 6.49 15.02 -16.39
C ALA A 84 5.22 15.02 -15.52
N GLU A 85 5.22 14.27 -14.41
CA GLU A 85 4.05 14.09 -13.57
C GLU A 85 3.92 15.20 -12.52
N ASP A 86 2.78 15.89 -12.54
CA ASP A 86 2.41 16.92 -11.54
C ASP A 86 1.42 16.35 -10.49
N ALA A 87 1.45 15.05 -10.26
CA ALA A 87 0.61 14.41 -9.26
C ALA A 87 1.06 14.70 -7.84
N ASP A 88 0.08 14.68 -6.96
CA ASP A 88 0.24 14.61 -5.52
C ASP A 88 -0.29 13.27 -4.96
N LEU A 89 -0.33 13.11 -3.63
CA LEU A 89 -0.82 11.88 -3.00
C LEU A 89 -2.32 11.66 -3.21
N LEU A 90 -3.11 12.72 -3.25
CA LEU A 90 -4.55 12.58 -3.49
C LEU A 90 -4.82 12.07 -4.91
N ARG A 91 -4.01 12.47 -5.88
CA ARG A 91 -4.09 11.93 -7.24
C ARG A 91 -3.67 10.45 -7.28
N TRP A 92 -2.67 10.06 -6.49
CA TRP A 92 -2.32 8.63 -6.33
C TRP A 92 -3.42 7.81 -5.64
N PHE A 93 -4.15 8.40 -4.69
CA PHE A 93 -5.33 7.75 -4.10
C PHE A 93 -6.45 7.58 -5.14
N GLY A 94 -6.61 8.54 -6.07
CA GLY A 94 -7.48 8.38 -7.24
C GLY A 94 -7.07 7.22 -8.15
N ASP A 95 -5.76 7.03 -8.38
CA ASP A 95 -5.25 5.86 -9.12
C ASP A 95 -5.59 4.54 -8.40
N MET A 96 -5.43 4.51 -7.06
CA MET A 96 -5.79 3.35 -6.25
C MET A 96 -7.31 3.08 -6.25
N ALA A 97 -8.13 4.14 -6.27
CA ALA A 97 -9.57 4.03 -6.43
C ALA A 97 -9.93 3.41 -7.79
N SER A 98 -9.35 3.89 -8.88
CA SER A 98 -9.58 3.34 -10.22
C SER A 98 -9.16 1.86 -10.33
N ALA A 99 -8.07 1.47 -9.64
CA ALA A 99 -7.66 0.07 -9.58
C ALA A 99 -8.64 -0.80 -8.78
N LEU A 100 -9.19 -0.28 -7.68
CA LEU A 100 -10.23 -0.96 -6.93
C LEU A 100 -11.52 -1.08 -7.77
N ASP A 101 -11.92 -0.03 -8.50
CA ASP A 101 -13.12 -0.06 -9.36
C ASP A 101 -13.00 -1.16 -10.42
N VAL A 102 -11.84 -1.32 -11.06
CA VAL A 102 -11.56 -2.43 -11.99
C VAL A 102 -11.66 -3.78 -11.30
N THR A 103 -11.18 -3.88 -10.07
CA THR A 103 -11.25 -5.10 -9.24
C THR A 103 -12.70 -5.45 -8.93
N LEU A 104 -13.47 -4.49 -8.42
CA LEU A 104 -14.89 -4.63 -8.10
C LEU A 104 -15.73 -4.99 -9.34
N GLY A 105 -15.43 -4.36 -10.48
CA GLY A 105 -16.09 -4.65 -11.75
C GLY A 105 -15.83 -6.06 -12.27
N SER A 106 -14.72 -6.67 -11.86
CA SER A 106 -14.32 -8.02 -12.28
C SER A 106 -14.72 -9.12 -11.30
N ALA A 107 -15.16 -8.76 -10.09
CA ALA A 107 -15.41 -9.72 -9.02
C ALA A 107 -16.74 -10.50 -9.18
N GLY A 108 -17.76 -9.91 -9.82
CA GLY A 108 -19.10 -10.50 -9.80
C GLY A 108 -19.62 -10.64 -8.37
N ASP A 109 -19.94 -11.86 -7.95
CA ASP A 109 -20.40 -12.20 -6.60
C ASP A 109 -19.26 -12.69 -5.69
N LEU A 110 -18.01 -12.69 -6.16
CA LEU A 110 -16.86 -13.11 -5.36
C LEU A 110 -16.49 -12.06 -4.31
N PRO A 111 -16.05 -12.49 -3.12
CA PRO A 111 -15.58 -11.56 -2.10
C PRO A 111 -14.35 -10.80 -2.57
N VAL A 112 -14.27 -9.52 -2.18
CA VAL A 112 -13.18 -8.62 -2.53
C VAL A 112 -12.37 -8.24 -1.30
N THR A 113 -11.06 -8.47 -1.38
CA THR A 113 -10.11 -8.06 -0.34
C THR A 113 -9.21 -6.94 -0.86
N TYR A 114 -9.11 -5.86 -0.08
CA TYR A 114 -8.16 -4.78 -0.32
C TYR A 114 -6.92 -4.96 0.55
N VAL A 115 -5.75 -5.12 -0.06
CA VAL A 115 -4.47 -5.21 0.65
C VAL A 115 -3.71 -3.91 0.47
N GLY A 116 -3.59 -3.11 1.52
CA GLY A 116 -2.89 -1.83 1.51
C GLY A 116 -1.51 -1.90 2.17
N HIS A 117 -0.44 -1.67 1.42
CA HIS A 117 0.90 -1.55 1.98
C HIS A 117 1.24 -0.10 2.26
N SER A 118 1.58 0.24 3.50
CA SER A 118 2.05 1.58 3.89
C SER A 118 1.08 2.69 3.41
N LEU A 119 1.44 3.46 2.38
CA LEU A 119 0.60 4.48 1.77
C LEU A 119 -0.74 3.91 1.25
N GLY A 120 -0.73 2.67 0.73
CA GLY A 120 -1.94 2.00 0.28
C GLY A 120 -2.99 1.83 1.38
N GLY A 121 -2.55 1.65 2.65
CA GLY A 121 -3.48 1.65 3.79
C GLY A 121 -4.04 3.04 4.14
N GLN A 122 -3.30 4.11 3.84
CA GLN A 122 -3.80 5.48 4.01
C GLN A 122 -4.85 5.86 2.96
N ALA A 123 -4.89 5.18 1.81
CA ALA A 123 -5.81 5.43 0.73
C ALA A 123 -7.24 4.90 0.98
N ILE A 124 -7.43 3.99 1.94
CA ILE A 124 -8.71 3.32 2.21
C ILE A 124 -9.90 4.30 2.30
N PRO A 125 -9.83 5.45 3.01
CA PRO A 125 -10.96 6.38 3.09
C PRO A 125 -11.27 7.13 1.78
N PHE A 126 -10.49 6.90 0.73
CA PHE A 126 -10.58 7.61 -0.56
C PHE A 126 -10.98 6.70 -1.72
N VAL A 127 -11.20 5.43 -1.45
CA VAL A 127 -11.64 4.42 -2.43
C VAL A 127 -13.09 3.99 -2.13
N ASP A 128 -13.76 3.32 -3.06
CA ASP A 128 -15.10 2.74 -2.81
C ASP A 128 -14.98 1.47 -1.94
N HIS A 129 -14.78 1.67 -0.65
CA HIS A 129 -14.68 0.58 0.33
C HIS A 129 -16.03 -0.08 0.66
N SER A 130 -17.18 0.47 0.19
CA SER A 130 -18.52 -0.05 0.51
C SER A 130 -18.77 -1.47 0.00
N ARG A 131 -18.02 -1.89 -1.02
CA ARG A 131 -18.07 -3.21 -1.65
C ARG A 131 -16.83 -4.06 -1.38
N VAL A 132 -16.02 -3.66 -0.40
CA VAL A 132 -14.83 -4.42 0.02
C VAL A 132 -15.21 -5.24 1.26
N ASP A 133 -15.09 -6.57 1.17
CA ASP A 133 -15.46 -7.49 2.23
C ASP A 133 -14.42 -7.54 3.34
N ARG A 134 -13.15 -7.39 2.99
CA ARG A 134 -12.00 -7.43 3.92
C ARG A 134 -10.93 -6.41 3.53
N ILE A 135 -10.32 -5.83 4.54
CA ILE A 135 -9.19 -4.93 4.38
C ILE A 135 -8.01 -5.51 5.18
N ILE A 136 -6.86 -5.65 4.53
CA ILE A 136 -5.62 -6.02 5.17
C ILE A 136 -4.64 -4.87 4.99
N THR A 137 -4.11 -4.31 6.07
CA THR A 137 -3.06 -3.29 5.99
C THR A 137 -1.73 -3.86 6.47
N VAL A 138 -0.67 -3.61 5.73
CA VAL A 138 0.69 -4.04 6.09
C VAL A 138 1.57 -2.82 6.24
N ALA A 139 2.21 -2.66 7.39
CA ALA A 139 3.14 -1.57 7.69
C ALA A 139 2.54 -0.17 7.37
N SER A 140 1.23 0.06 7.65
CA SER A 140 0.52 1.30 7.32
C SER A 140 0.35 2.18 8.56
N GLY A 141 0.71 3.46 8.47
CA GLY A 141 0.61 4.44 9.54
C GLY A 141 0.60 5.87 8.97
N THR A 142 0.39 6.88 9.81
CA THR A 142 0.25 8.29 9.36
C THR A 142 1.57 8.93 8.95
N GLY A 143 2.70 8.47 9.47
CA GLY A 143 4.01 9.09 9.27
C GLY A 143 4.21 10.43 10.01
N TYR A 144 3.30 10.83 10.91
CA TYR A 144 3.44 12.06 11.66
C TYR A 144 4.77 12.11 12.43
N TYR A 145 5.58 13.15 12.20
CA TYR A 145 6.99 13.19 12.62
C TYR A 145 7.18 13.09 14.15
N ARG A 146 6.23 13.60 14.94
CA ARG A 146 6.32 13.54 16.42
C ARG A 146 6.09 12.14 16.98
N HIS A 147 5.43 11.27 16.21
CA HIS A 147 5.25 9.87 16.55
C HIS A 147 6.45 9.01 16.13
N ASN A 148 7.35 9.52 15.31
CA ASN A 148 8.54 8.79 14.89
C ASN A 148 9.55 8.59 16.03
N LEU A 149 10.41 7.59 15.84
CA LEU A 149 11.54 7.36 16.73
C LEU A 149 12.39 8.64 16.87
N PRO A 150 12.97 8.93 18.05
CA PRO A 150 13.72 10.16 18.31
C PRO A 150 14.80 10.48 17.27
N ALA A 151 15.48 9.46 16.76
CA ALA A 151 16.51 9.61 15.73
C ALA A 151 15.96 10.18 14.41
N PHE A 152 14.71 9.86 14.06
CA PHE A 152 14.07 10.31 12.82
C PHE A 152 13.24 11.58 12.99
N ARG A 153 12.84 11.91 14.22
CA ARG A 153 11.97 13.07 14.51
C ARG A 153 12.55 14.39 13.97
N TRP A 154 13.85 14.59 14.09
CA TRP A 154 14.53 15.78 13.57
C TRP A 154 14.88 15.69 12.09
N GLY A 155 15.03 14.48 11.57
CA GLY A 155 15.31 14.25 10.15
C GLY A 155 14.14 14.62 9.22
N VAL A 156 12.89 14.43 9.66
CA VAL A 156 11.70 14.73 8.84
C VAL A 156 11.55 16.21 8.51
N PRO A 157 11.66 17.17 9.47
CA PRO A 157 11.66 18.59 9.14
C PRO A 157 12.79 18.99 8.20
N LEU A 158 14.01 18.50 8.41
CA LEU A 158 15.14 18.75 7.52
C LEU A 158 14.88 18.22 6.11
N ALA A 159 14.38 16.99 6.01
CA ALA A 159 14.03 16.39 4.73
C ALA A 159 12.97 17.23 3.99
N LYS A 160 11.91 17.66 4.70
CA LYS A 160 10.82 18.45 4.11
C LYS A 160 11.22 19.83 3.69
N TYR A 161 11.89 20.58 4.56
CA TYR A 161 12.11 22.03 4.34
C TYR A 161 13.37 22.35 3.54
N VAL A 162 14.33 21.42 3.49
CA VAL A 162 15.62 21.64 2.84
C VAL A 162 15.88 20.61 1.76
N ILE A 163 15.98 19.32 2.12
CA ILE A 163 16.46 18.29 1.18
C ILE A 163 15.48 18.10 0.02
N ALA A 164 14.19 17.89 0.31
CA ALA A 164 13.22 17.60 -0.72
C ALA A 164 13.00 18.78 -1.70
N PRO A 165 12.84 20.04 -1.26
CA PRO A 165 12.73 21.17 -2.20
C PRO A 165 13.96 21.35 -3.09
N VAL A 166 15.16 21.28 -2.50
CA VAL A 166 16.42 21.47 -3.26
C VAL A 166 16.62 20.33 -4.26
N ALA A 167 16.50 19.09 -3.81
CA ALA A 167 16.70 17.92 -4.64
C ALA A 167 15.66 17.81 -5.76
N SER A 168 14.38 18.07 -5.44
CA SER A 168 13.30 18.03 -6.43
C SER A 168 13.46 19.11 -7.49
N ARG A 169 13.87 20.33 -7.08
CA ARG A 169 14.12 21.43 -8.04
C ARG A 169 15.30 21.11 -8.96
N ALA A 170 16.37 20.52 -8.44
CA ALA A 170 17.56 20.18 -9.20
C ALA A 170 17.35 19.01 -10.17
N ALA A 171 16.58 18.01 -9.79
CA ALA A 171 16.37 16.77 -10.56
C ALA A 171 15.09 16.78 -11.41
N GLY A 172 14.11 17.66 -11.12
CA GLY A 172 12.78 17.65 -11.70
C GLY A 172 11.81 16.61 -11.07
N TYR A 173 12.28 15.84 -10.10
CA TYR A 173 11.54 14.88 -9.29
C TYR A 173 12.29 14.68 -7.97
N PHE A 174 11.72 14.02 -6.98
CA PHE A 174 12.45 13.69 -5.76
C PHE A 174 13.29 12.42 -5.94
N PRO A 175 14.65 12.54 -6.02
CA PRO A 175 15.54 11.41 -6.30
C PRO A 175 15.88 10.65 -5.02
N GLY A 176 14.86 10.07 -4.37
CA GLY A 176 14.97 9.46 -3.04
C GLY A 176 15.93 8.29 -2.98
N ARG A 177 16.05 7.49 -4.06
CA ARG A 177 17.03 6.39 -4.16
C ARG A 177 18.47 6.89 -4.02
N ARG A 178 18.81 8.00 -4.69
CA ARG A 178 20.14 8.61 -4.60
C ARG A 178 20.44 9.18 -3.21
N LEU A 179 19.39 9.63 -2.53
CA LEU A 179 19.49 10.22 -1.20
C LEU A 179 19.38 9.19 -0.06
N HIS A 180 19.08 7.92 -0.36
CA HIS A 180 18.84 6.84 0.61
C HIS A 180 17.77 7.20 1.65
N ILE A 181 16.77 8.02 1.24
CA ILE A 181 15.67 8.45 2.12
C ILE A 181 14.42 7.60 1.88
N LEU A 182 14.01 7.48 0.64
CA LEU A 182 12.87 6.70 0.14
C LEU A 182 13.21 6.26 -1.29
N GLY A 183 12.25 5.70 -2.03
CA GLY A 183 12.37 5.57 -3.47
C GLY A 183 12.16 6.91 -4.20
N ASP A 184 12.26 6.89 -5.50
CA ASP A 184 12.03 8.05 -6.37
C ASP A 184 10.53 8.30 -6.50
N VAL A 185 10.11 9.58 -6.44
CA VAL A 185 8.69 9.98 -6.56
C VAL A 185 8.55 11.32 -7.25
N PRO A 186 7.39 11.64 -7.87
CA PRO A 186 7.09 12.98 -8.38
C PRO A 186 7.24 14.05 -7.29
N SER A 187 7.65 15.25 -7.69
CA SER A 187 7.88 16.36 -6.76
C SER A 187 6.63 16.75 -5.97
N GLY A 188 5.43 16.69 -6.58
CA GLY A 188 4.15 16.99 -5.94
C GLY A 188 3.83 16.01 -4.82
N VAL A 189 4.03 14.71 -5.07
CA VAL A 189 3.87 13.64 -4.08
C VAL A 189 4.74 13.88 -2.86
N MET A 190 6.04 14.13 -3.05
CA MET A 190 6.96 14.38 -1.94
C MET A 190 6.60 15.64 -1.16
N ARG A 191 6.14 16.68 -1.83
CA ARG A 191 5.72 17.95 -1.22
C ARG A 191 4.50 17.75 -0.32
N GLN A 192 3.48 17.04 -0.81
CA GLN A 192 2.26 16.77 -0.04
C GLN A 192 2.55 15.83 1.12
N TRP A 193 3.28 14.73 0.88
CA TRP A 193 3.68 13.83 1.94
C TRP A 193 4.43 14.56 3.06
N GLY A 194 5.37 15.44 2.71
CA GLY A 194 6.06 16.26 3.70
C GLY A 194 5.13 17.18 4.50
N ARG A 195 4.04 17.71 3.91
CA ARG A 195 3.02 18.46 4.68
C ARG A 195 2.30 17.56 5.69
N TRP A 196 1.85 16.38 5.23
CA TRP A 196 1.14 15.45 6.08
C TRP A 196 1.98 14.93 7.23
N CYS A 197 3.25 14.62 7.01
CA CYS A 197 4.18 14.23 8.07
C CYS A 197 4.39 15.33 9.13
N MET A 198 4.20 16.59 8.80
CA MET A 198 4.36 17.72 9.74
C MET A 198 3.05 18.12 10.43
N HIS A 199 1.91 17.63 9.97
CA HIS A 199 0.61 18.01 10.51
C HIS A 199 0.08 16.93 11.47
N PRO A 200 -0.41 17.30 12.67
CA PRO A 200 -0.89 16.30 13.64
C PRO A 200 -2.09 15.50 13.14
N ASP A 201 -2.90 16.08 12.25
CA ASP A 201 -4.00 15.38 11.60
C ASP A 201 -3.60 14.78 10.24
N ALA A 202 -2.30 14.66 9.98
CA ALA A 202 -1.76 14.07 8.74
C ALA A 202 -2.46 14.63 7.48
N MET A 203 -3.21 13.79 6.75
CA MET A 203 -3.93 14.19 5.54
C MET A 203 -5.04 15.22 5.76
N GLY A 204 -5.49 15.44 6.99
CA GLY A 204 -6.39 16.53 7.36
C GLY A 204 -5.82 17.93 7.08
N ALA A 205 -4.50 18.03 6.85
CA ALA A 205 -3.87 19.26 6.38
C ALA A 205 -4.40 19.75 5.02
N ASP A 206 -4.85 18.83 4.17
CA ASP A 206 -5.28 19.13 2.80
C ASP A 206 -6.71 18.64 2.51
N VAL A 207 -7.28 17.76 3.36
CA VAL A 207 -8.56 17.11 3.12
C VAL A 207 -9.58 17.57 4.17
N PRO A 208 -10.57 18.37 3.80
CA PRO A 208 -11.71 18.64 4.65
C PRO A 208 -12.45 17.34 5.00
N ASN A 209 -13.03 17.27 6.19
CA ASN A 209 -13.86 16.13 6.65
C ASN A 209 -13.13 14.77 6.63
N VAL A 210 -11.80 14.78 6.80
CA VAL A 210 -11.01 13.54 6.79
C VAL A 210 -11.48 12.54 7.86
N ALA A 211 -11.90 13.02 9.04
CA ALA A 211 -12.43 12.18 10.12
C ALA A 211 -13.72 11.45 9.71
N GLU A 212 -14.61 12.13 8.99
CA GLU A 212 -15.86 11.54 8.48
C GLU A 212 -15.56 10.46 7.41
N ARG A 213 -14.55 10.69 6.56
CA ARG A 213 -14.10 9.69 5.58
C ARG A 213 -13.55 8.43 6.26
N PHE A 214 -12.75 8.58 7.30
CA PHE A 214 -12.29 7.42 8.08
C PHE A 214 -13.46 6.71 8.79
N ALA A 215 -14.39 7.47 9.38
CA ALA A 215 -15.56 6.91 10.04
C ALA A 215 -16.54 6.22 9.07
N SER A 216 -16.51 6.53 7.77
CA SER A 216 -17.36 5.85 6.79
C SER A 216 -16.89 4.43 6.46
N VAL A 217 -15.65 4.08 6.80
CA VAL A 217 -15.11 2.73 6.59
C VAL A 217 -15.68 1.78 7.65
N THR A 218 -16.41 0.77 7.20
CA THR A 218 -17.05 -0.23 8.08
C THR A 218 -16.57 -1.66 7.81
N SER A 219 -15.87 -1.89 6.69
CA SER A 219 -15.31 -3.20 6.36
C SER A 219 -14.29 -3.62 7.43
N PRO A 220 -14.26 -4.90 7.85
CA PRO A 220 -13.30 -5.39 8.81
C PRO A 220 -11.86 -5.17 8.37
N ILE A 221 -11.02 -4.68 9.28
CA ILE A 221 -9.61 -4.36 9.02
C ILE A 221 -8.70 -5.27 9.83
N THR A 222 -7.80 -5.98 9.16
CA THR A 222 -6.66 -6.66 9.80
C THR A 222 -5.39 -5.87 9.52
N SER A 223 -4.71 -5.39 10.57
CA SER A 223 -3.45 -4.68 10.42
C SER A 223 -2.27 -5.52 10.88
N ILE A 224 -1.25 -5.63 10.02
CA ILE A 224 -0.02 -6.38 10.27
C ILE A 224 1.14 -5.37 10.34
N THR A 225 1.83 -5.33 11.48
CA THR A 225 2.92 -4.38 11.73
C THR A 225 4.13 -5.07 12.34
N PHE A 226 5.30 -4.44 12.24
CA PHE A 226 6.56 -5.05 12.67
C PHE A 226 7.29 -4.16 13.67
N THR A 227 7.95 -4.78 14.67
CA THR A 227 8.65 -4.04 15.73
C THR A 227 9.96 -3.42 15.23
N ASP A 228 10.52 -3.95 14.14
CA ASP A 228 11.75 -3.48 13.50
C ASP A 228 11.49 -2.59 12.28
N ASP A 229 10.27 -2.07 12.12
CA ASP A 229 9.96 -1.06 11.12
C ASP A 229 10.68 0.24 11.46
N GLN A 230 11.62 0.65 10.61
CA GLN A 230 12.43 1.84 10.84
C GLN A 230 11.79 3.13 10.31
N LEU A 231 10.73 3.02 9.48
CA LEU A 231 10.04 4.20 8.93
C LEU A 231 8.87 4.65 9.81
N LEU A 232 8.15 3.69 10.41
CA LEU A 232 6.94 3.96 11.17
C LEU A 232 7.03 3.33 12.56
N SER A 233 6.78 4.14 13.58
CA SER A 233 6.68 3.67 14.96
C SER A 233 5.32 3.07 15.26
N GLN A 234 5.18 2.40 16.41
CA GLN A 234 3.89 1.94 16.90
C GLN A 234 2.86 3.07 17.03
N ALA A 235 3.29 4.27 17.42
CA ALA A 235 2.40 5.43 17.53
C ALA A 235 1.86 5.89 16.17
N ASN A 236 2.66 5.80 15.10
CA ASN A 236 2.20 6.08 13.74
C ASN A 236 1.16 5.05 13.26
N PHE A 237 1.34 3.78 13.61
CA PHE A 237 0.36 2.72 13.28
C PHE A 237 -0.94 2.94 14.04
N ALA A 238 -0.87 3.21 15.35
CA ALA A 238 -2.04 3.48 16.17
C ALA A 238 -2.80 4.72 15.66
N ASP A 239 -2.10 5.82 15.39
CA ASP A 239 -2.69 7.06 14.90
C ASP A 239 -3.50 6.86 13.59
N LEU A 240 -3.06 6.01 12.67
CA LEU A 240 -3.84 5.69 11.48
C LEU A 240 -5.07 4.84 11.82
N HIS A 241 -4.87 3.75 12.55
CA HIS A 241 -5.91 2.73 12.75
C HIS A 241 -6.98 3.18 13.76
N ASP A 242 -6.66 4.07 14.71
CA ASP A 242 -7.63 4.66 15.64
C ASP A 242 -8.65 5.57 14.94
N ARG A 243 -8.36 6.01 13.71
CA ARG A 243 -9.29 6.83 12.90
C ARG A 243 -10.43 6.01 12.29
N PHE A 244 -10.27 4.69 12.09
CA PHE A 244 -11.30 3.79 11.57
C PHE A 244 -12.27 3.37 12.68
N VAL A 245 -13.00 4.35 13.23
CA VAL A 245 -13.82 4.21 14.45
C VAL A 245 -15.02 3.27 14.31
N ASN A 246 -15.47 2.99 13.07
CA ASN A 246 -16.64 2.15 12.80
C ASN A 246 -16.27 0.79 12.17
N ALA A 247 -14.98 0.51 11.97
CA ALA A 247 -14.53 -0.77 11.45
C ALA A 247 -14.12 -1.72 12.59
N ASP A 248 -14.52 -2.98 12.50
CA ASP A 248 -13.99 -4.02 13.36
C ASP A 248 -12.51 -4.25 13.03
N GLN A 249 -11.64 -4.24 14.04
CA GLN A 249 -10.20 -4.27 13.81
C GLN A 249 -9.49 -5.40 14.55
N VAL A 250 -8.65 -6.14 13.82
CA VAL A 250 -7.64 -7.05 14.36
C VAL A 250 -6.28 -6.42 14.14
N ARG A 251 -5.56 -6.09 15.21
CA ARG A 251 -4.24 -5.44 15.14
C ARG A 251 -3.15 -6.39 15.58
N GLN A 252 -2.29 -6.75 14.64
CA GLN A 252 -1.18 -7.69 14.84
C GLN A 252 0.14 -6.94 14.77
N ARG A 253 1.03 -7.26 15.71
CA ARG A 253 2.36 -6.68 15.75
C ARG A 253 3.38 -7.75 16.10
N TYR A 254 4.30 -7.99 15.18
CA TYR A 254 5.28 -9.05 15.29
C TYR A 254 6.71 -8.51 15.41
N SER A 255 7.52 -9.13 16.22
CA SER A 255 8.97 -8.98 16.17
C SER A 255 9.57 -9.98 15.17
N PRO A 256 10.75 -9.70 14.60
CA PRO A 256 11.46 -10.67 13.77
C PRO A 256 11.66 -12.03 14.47
N ALA A 257 11.91 -12.01 15.78
CA ALA A 257 12.10 -13.23 16.56
C ALA A 257 10.82 -14.10 16.64
N GLN A 258 9.63 -13.49 16.75
CA GLN A 258 8.36 -14.22 16.73
C GLN A 258 8.05 -14.85 15.37
N LEU A 259 8.57 -14.25 14.30
CA LEU A 259 8.42 -14.73 12.93
C LEU A 259 9.59 -15.61 12.47
N GLU A 260 10.54 -15.90 13.36
CA GLU A 260 11.75 -16.68 13.06
C GLU A 260 12.55 -16.16 11.86
N VAL A 261 12.58 -14.83 11.67
CA VAL A 261 13.33 -14.15 10.61
C VAL A 261 14.40 -13.22 11.19
N GLU A 262 15.47 -12.99 10.44
CA GLU A 262 16.53 -12.06 10.86
C GLU A 262 16.01 -10.62 10.90
N ARG A 263 15.25 -10.22 9.89
CA ARG A 263 14.72 -8.87 9.71
C ARG A 263 13.47 -8.86 8.84
N MET A 264 12.48 -8.07 9.26
CA MET A 264 11.29 -7.77 8.47
C MET A 264 11.33 -6.33 7.94
N GLY A 265 11.37 -5.34 8.83
CA GLY A 265 11.37 -3.93 8.49
C GLY A 265 10.12 -3.50 7.73
N HIS A 266 10.15 -2.30 7.15
CA HIS A 266 9.00 -1.71 6.44
C HIS A 266 8.63 -2.44 5.14
N HIS A 267 9.63 -2.94 4.42
CA HIS A 267 9.45 -3.54 3.09
C HIS A 267 9.74 -5.06 3.04
N GLY A 268 9.89 -5.75 4.17
CA GLY A 268 10.25 -7.18 4.15
C GLY A 268 9.12 -8.09 3.74
N PHE A 269 7.90 -7.81 4.21
CA PHE A 269 6.78 -8.72 4.21
C PHE A 269 6.42 -9.31 2.83
N PHE A 270 6.41 -8.52 1.79
CA PHE A 270 6.02 -8.95 0.43
C PHE A 270 7.16 -9.60 -0.37
N ARG A 271 8.33 -9.79 0.24
CA ARG A 271 9.47 -10.46 -0.43
C ARG A 271 9.27 -11.98 -0.44
N ALA A 272 9.60 -12.63 -1.55
CA ALA A 272 9.46 -14.07 -1.74
C ALA A 272 10.12 -14.92 -0.63
N ARG A 273 11.21 -14.43 -0.01
CA ARG A 273 11.87 -15.12 1.10
C ARG A 273 11.03 -15.25 2.37
N HIS A 274 9.92 -14.50 2.48
CA HIS A 274 8.99 -14.54 3.61
C HIS A 274 7.63 -15.14 3.23
N GLN A 275 7.59 -15.87 2.13
CA GLN A 275 6.36 -16.46 1.60
C GLN A 275 5.69 -17.42 2.61
N ASP A 276 6.47 -18.17 3.37
CA ASP A 276 5.95 -19.12 4.36
C ASP A 276 5.10 -18.45 5.47
N LEU A 277 5.29 -17.13 5.68
CA LEU A 277 4.51 -16.36 6.65
C LEU A 277 3.12 -15.95 6.14
N TRP A 278 2.89 -15.96 4.83
CA TRP A 278 1.63 -15.48 4.28
C TRP A 278 0.46 -16.41 4.55
N ASP A 279 0.73 -17.73 4.66
CA ASP A 279 -0.30 -18.72 4.99
C ASP A 279 -0.89 -18.48 6.39
N GLU A 280 -0.08 -18.06 7.34
CA GLU A 280 -0.51 -17.76 8.71
C GLU A 280 -1.04 -16.34 8.87
N LEU A 281 -0.36 -15.35 8.28
CA LEU A 281 -0.60 -13.94 8.57
C LEU A 281 -1.63 -13.28 7.63
N VAL A 282 -1.93 -13.89 6.48
CA VAL A 282 -2.83 -13.31 5.48
C VAL A 282 -4.02 -14.21 5.19
N LEU A 283 -3.79 -15.49 4.90
CA LEU A 283 -4.84 -16.40 4.41
C LEU A 283 -6.09 -16.45 5.30
N PRO A 284 -5.99 -16.46 6.65
CA PRO A 284 -7.17 -16.48 7.52
C PRO A 284 -8.04 -15.21 7.47
N TYR A 285 -7.52 -14.13 6.86
CA TYR A 285 -8.17 -12.82 6.80
C TYR A 285 -8.63 -12.44 5.39
N LEU A 286 -8.46 -13.30 4.41
CA LEU A 286 -9.05 -13.16 3.08
C LEU A 286 -10.54 -13.53 3.12
N GLY A 287 -11.33 -12.93 2.25
CA GLY A 287 -12.77 -13.20 2.12
C GLY A 287 -13.06 -14.49 1.35
#